data_642df966bf0603674520e048d6f562fa
#
_entry.id   642df966bf0603674520e048d6f562fa
#
_cell.length_a   1.000
_cell.length_b   1.000
_cell.length_c   1.000
_cell.angle_alpha   90.00
_cell.angle_beta   90.00
_cell.angle_gamma   90.00
#
_symmetry.space_group_name_H-M   'P 1'
#
loop_
_entity.id
_entity.type
_entity.pdbx_description
1 polymer ?
#
loop_
_entity_poly.entity_id
_entity_poly.type
_entity_poly.pdbx_seq_one_letter_code
_entity_poly.pdbx_strand_id
1 'polypeptide(L)'
;MKIILSPAKKMVSDTDSLAPVNVPKHMDKTAEILSFMKSQSEEKLKAVWKCNDKIAEQNFHRLETMDLYRGLTPAVLSYEGIAFQYMAPAVFEDRQLAYVQKHLRILSAFYGVLEPMDGVTPYRLEMQAKVGIGDAKNLYDYWGERLYRSVIDDSRVIINLASKEYSKCIEKYLTPKDTYITISFCELSGNKLVTKGTYAKMARGEMVRFMAEREIENPEEIRKFDRLGYTFRRDLSTESEYVFERK
;
A
#
# COMPACT_ATOMS: atom_id res chain seq x y z
N MET A 1 -8.00 14.46 4.07
CA MET A 1 -8.31 13.03 3.96
C MET A 1 -7.13 12.28 3.38
N LYS A 2 -6.75 11.14 3.94
CA LYS A 2 -5.71 10.25 3.39
C LYS A 2 -6.29 8.90 3.01
N ILE A 3 -5.73 8.29 1.99
CA ILE A 3 -6.10 6.96 1.48
C ILE A 3 -4.92 6.04 1.73
N ILE A 4 -5.09 4.94 2.45
CA ILE A 4 -4.03 3.95 2.63
C ILE A 4 -4.25 2.74 1.72
N LEU A 5 -3.16 2.30 1.08
CA LEU A 5 -3.15 1.15 0.17
C LEU A 5 -1.99 0.21 0.51
N SER A 6 -2.20 -1.09 0.30
CA SER A 6 -1.11 -2.08 0.41
C SER A 6 -0.17 -2.00 -0.80
N PRO A 7 1.11 -2.34 -0.64
CA PRO A 7 2.06 -2.46 -1.73
C PRO A 7 1.76 -3.71 -2.56
N ALA A 8 2.56 -3.94 -3.61
CA ALA A 8 2.61 -5.21 -4.32
C ALA A 8 3.92 -5.96 -4.00
N LYS A 9 3.89 -7.29 -4.16
CA LYS A 9 5.10 -8.13 -3.98
C LYS A 9 6.08 -7.98 -5.14
N LYS A 10 5.58 -7.72 -6.34
CA LYS A 10 6.37 -7.52 -7.54
C LYS A 10 6.59 -6.02 -7.74
N MET A 11 7.81 -5.68 -8.09
CA MET A 11 8.22 -4.32 -8.40
C MET A 11 9.08 -4.31 -9.66
N VAL A 12 9.01 -3.21 -10.38
CA VAL A 12 9.82 -2.92 -11.57
C VAL A 12 10.63 -1.65 -11.36
N SER A 13 11.71 -1.52 -12.11
CA SER A 13 12.44 -0.26 -12.27
C SER A 13 12.00 0.38 -13.57
N ASP A 14 11.60 1.63 -13.48
CA ASP A 14 11.26 2.50 -14.61
C ASP A 14 11.83 3.89 -14.30
N THR A 15 13.01 4.14 -14.83
CA THR A 15 13.75 5.41 -14.63
C THR A 15 13.47 6.42 -15.71
N ASP A 16 12.70 6.05 -16.74
CA ASP A 16 12.57 6.82 -17.98
C ASP A 16 11.20 7.52 -18.09
N SER A 17 10.14 6.96 -17.48
CA SER A 17 8.77 7.49 -17.63
C SER A 17 8.53 8.78 -16.86
N LEU A 18 8.77 8.78 -15.56
CA LEU A 18 8.62 9.95 -14.67
C LEU A 18 9.73 9.98 -13.64
N ALA A 19 10.27 11.17 -13.39
CA ALA A 19 11.23 11.35 -12.30
C ALA A 19 10.51 11.36 -10.94
N PRO A 20 11.09 10.73 -9.90
CA PRO A 20 10.60 10.87 -8.53
C PRO A 20 10.76 12.33 -8.07
N VAL A 21 9.84 12.76 -7.18
CA VAL A 21 9.84 14.13 -6.64
C VAL A 21 10.61 14.20 -5.33
N ASN A 22 10.53 13.16 -4.51
CA ASN A 22 11.14 13.09 -3.19
C ASN A 22 11.80 11.74 -2.95
N VAL A 23 12.51 11.61 -1.85
CA VAL A 23 12.90 10.33 -1.24
C VAL A 23 11.92 9.97 -0.12
N PRO A 24 11.72 8.68 0.20
CA PRO A 24 10.85 8.27 1.30
C PRO A 24 11.23 8.90 2.64
N LYS A 25 10.23 9.22 3.45
CA LYS A 25 10.39 9.94 4.73
C LYS A 25 11.29 9.23 5.74
N HIS A 26 11.32 7.90 5.73
CA HIS A 26 11.98 7.07 6.76
C HIS A 26 13.22 6.36 6.21
N MET A 27 14.07 7.06 5.46
CA MET A 27 15.26 6.49 4.83
C MET A 27 16.28 5.95 5.84
N ASP A 28 16.40 6.56 7.00
CA ASP A 28 17.20 6.07 8.13
C ASP A 28 16.77 4.67 8.55
N LYS A 29 15.48 4.47 8.75
CA LYS A 29 14.88 3.18 9.11
C LYS A 29 14.97 2.16 7.98
N THR A 30 14.83 2.62 6.74
CA THR A 30 15.03 1.78 5.55
C THR A 30 16.47 1.28 5.45
N ALA A 31 17.46 2.13 5.75
CA ALA A 31 18.87 1.74 5.77
C ALA A 31 19.19 0.69 6.86
N GLU A 32 18.56 0.80 8.04
CA GLU A 32 18.68 -0.23 9.09
C GLU A 32 18.11 -1.58 8.62
N ILE A 33 16.93 -1.58 7.97
CA ILE A 33 16.34 -2.81 7.40
C ILE A 33 17.24 -3.38 6.31
N LEU A 34 17.76 -2.54 5.41
CA LEU A 34 18.67 -2.97 4.35
C LEU A 34 19.93 -3.62 4.93
N SER A 35 20.56 -2.98 5.92
CA SER A 35 21.74 -3.51 6.59
C SER A 35 21.46 -4.86 7.25
N PHE A 36 20.31 -4.96 7.97
CA PHE A 36 19.87 -6.22 8.54
C PHE A 36 19.68 -7.31 7.47
N MET A 37 19.00 -7.00 6.37
CA MET A 37 18.78 -7.99 5.29
C MET A 37 20.10 -8.43 4.66
N LYS A 38 21.03 -7.51 4.39
CA LYS A 38 22.36 -7.83 3.85
C LYS A 38 23.21 -8.71 4.79
N SER A 39 22.96 -8.69 6.09
CA SER A 39 23.64 -9.53 7.08
C SER A 39 23.10 -10.95 7.19
N GLN A 40 21.97 -11.27 6.55
CA GLN A 40 21.34 -12.59 6.63
C GLN A 40 21.87 -13.53 5.55
N SER A 41 21.86 -14.84 5.83
CA SER A 41 22.15 -15.87 4.82
C SER A 41 21.02 -15.93 3.77
N GLU A 42 21.35 -16.38 2.55
CA GLU A 42 20.39 -16.58 1.47
C GLU A 42 19.22 -17.49 1.87
N GLU A 43 19.51 -18.59 2.58
CA GLU A 43 18.51 -19.53 3.08
C GLU A 43 17.49 -18.83 4.01
N LYS A 44 18.00 -17.98 4.90
CA LYS A 44 17.18 -17.23 5.83
C LYS A 44 16.32 -16.18 5.12
N LEU A 45 16.89 -15.46 4.15
CA LEU A 45 16.15 -14.50 3.34
C LEU A 45 15.08 -15.18 2.47
N LYS A 46 15.38 -16.33 1.86
CA LYS A 46 14.40 -17.11 1.11
C LYS A 46 13.21 -17.53 1.99
N ALA A 47 13.50 -17.97 3.23
CA ALA A 47 12.46 -18.30 4.22
C ALA A 47 11.60 -17.07 4.61
N VAL A 48 12.22 -15.89 4.76
CA VAL A 48 11.56 -14.62 5.02
C VAL A 48 10.65 -14.21 3.85
N TRP A 49 11.14 -14.33 2.62
CA TRP A 49 10.41 -13.94 1.40
C TRP A 49 9.35 -14.96 0.98
N LYS A 50 9.38 -16.18 1.50
CA LYS A 50 8.44 -17.27 1.17
C LYS A 50 8.22 -17.41 -0.33
N CYS A 51 9.31 -17.59 -1.09
CA CYS A 51 9.28 -17.63 -2.55
C CYS A 51 10.07 -18.83 -3.08
N ASN A 52 9.92 -19.12 -4.39
CA ASN A 52 10.70 -20.12 -5.10
C ASN A 52 12.13 -19.62 -5.37
N ASP A 53 13.03 -20.52 -5.81
CA ASP A 53 14.44 -20.25 -6.03
C ASP A 53 14.68 -19.11 -7.02
N LYS A 54 13.98 -19.09 -8.15
CA LYS A 54 14.10 -18.04 -9.17
C LYS A 54 13.79 -16.63 -8.62
N ILE A 55 12.76 -16.54 -7.80
CA ILE A 55 12.38 -15.25 -7.17
C ILE A 55 13.40 -14.90 -6.07
N ALA A 56 13.90 -15.88 -5.34
CA ALA A 56 14.92 -15.65 -4.32
C ALA A 56 16.20 -15.10 -4.96
N GLU A 57 16.75 -15.77 -5.97
CA GLU A 57 17.94 -15.35 -6.72
C GLU A 57 17.81 -13.91 -7.25
N GLN A 58 16.69 -13.58 -7.88
CA GLN A 58 16.43 -12.21 -8.35
C GLN A 58 16.49 -11.19 -7.21
N ASN A 59 15.92 -11.52 -6.05
CA ASN A 59 15.90 -10.60 -4.91
C ASN A 59 17.24 -10.54 -4.16
N PHE A 60 18.05 -11.61 -4.18
CA PHE A 60 19.43 -11.55 -3.70
C PHE A 60 20.26 -10.58 -4.54
N HIS A 61 20.22 -10.72 -5.86
CA HIS A 61 20.93 -9.80 -6.74
C HIS A 61 20.49 -8.34 -6.55
N ARG A 62 19.19 -8.10 -6.41
CA ARG A 62 18.66 -6.77 -6.08
C ARG A 62 19.19 -6.25 -4.75
N LEU A 63 19.22 -7.10 -3.72
CA LEU A 63 19.69 -6.72 -2.40
C LEU A 63 21.19 -6.37 -2.39
N GLU A 64 22.02 -7.15 -3.09
CA GLU A 64 23.46 -6.91 -3.20
C GLU A 64 23.77 -5.56 -3.86
N THR A 65 23.09 -5.28 -4.98
CA THR A 65 23.34 -4.09 -5.82
C THR A 65 22.51 -2.87 -5.41
N MET A 66 21.65 -3.01 -4.38
CA MET A 66 20.71 -1.95 -3.98
C MET A 66 21.42 -0.68 -3.51
N ASP A 67 21.13 0.41 -4.21
CA ASP A 67 21.43 1.78 -3.80
C ASP A 67 20.08 2.48 -3.52
N LEU A 68 19.94 3.02 -2.32
CA LEU A 68 18.69 3.67 -1.89
C LEU A 68 18.48 5.08 -2.49
N TYR A 69 19.47 5.59 -3.22
CA TYR A 69 19.50 6.97 -3.72
C TYR A 69 19.73 7.08 -5.23
N ARG A 70 19.92 5.95 -5.93
CA ARG A 70 20.18 5.91 -7.37
C ARG A 70 19.23 4.97 -8.10
N GLY A 71 18.95 5.28 -9.38
CA GLY A 71 18.08 4.46 -10.23
C GLY A 71 16.65 4.34 -9.65
N LEU A 72 16.16 5.45 -9.08
CA LEU A 72 14.88 5.48 -8.39
C LEU A 72 13.71 5.57 -9.37
N THR A 73 12.65 4.85 -9.04
CA THR A 73 11.36 4.88 -9.74
C THR A 73 10.29 5.43 -8.79
N PRO A 74 9.36 6.28 -9.22
CA PRO A 74 8.22 6.68 -8.38
C PRO A 74 7.47 5.46 -7.84
N ALA A 75 7.17 5.44 -6.55
CA ALA A 75 6.57 4.29 -5.87
C ALA A 75 5.30 3.79 -6.56
N VAL A 76 4.44 4.70 -7.01
CA VAL A 76 3.19 4.36 -7.68
C VAL A 76 3.38 3.64 -9.01
N LEU A 77 4.51 3.86 -9.69
CA LEU A 77 4.90 3.20 -10.95
C LEU A 77 5.75 1.95 -10.72
N SER A 78 6.47 1.89 -9.60
CA SER A 78 7.35 0.75 -9.29
C SER A 78 6.59 -0.50 -8.86
N TYR A 79 5.45 -0.37 -8.15
CA TYR A 79 4.67 -1.53 -7.73
C TYR A 79 3.88 -2.14 -8.89
N GLU A 80 4.16 -3.41 -9.18
CA GLU A 80 3.47 -4.19 -10.21
C GLU A 80 2.59 -5.27 -9.56
N GLY A 81 1.30 -4.97 -9.42
CA GLY A 81 0.32 -5.86 -8.84
C GLY A 81 -1.10 -5.47 -9.24
N ILE A 82 -2.05 -6.37 -9.01
CA ILE A 82 -3.44 -6.22 -9.47
C ILE A 82 -4.03 -4.85 -9.10
N ALA A 83 -3.84 -4.37 -7.88
CA ALA A 83 -4.37 -3.07 -7.48
C ALA A 83 -3.74 -1.92 -8.29
N PHE A 84 -2.43 -1.96 -8.54
CA PHE A 84 -1.74 -0.93 -9.32
C PHE A 84 -2.10 -1.00 -10.82
N GLN A 85 -2.32 -2.21 -11.35
CA GLN A 85 -2.81 -2.38 -12.74
C GLN A 85 -4.20 -1.75 -12.94
N TYR A 86 -5.09 -1.92 -11.98
CA TYR A 86 -6.44 -1.34 -12.04
C TYR A 86 -6.46 0.16 -11.68
N MET A 87 -5.56 0.62 -10.84
CA MET A 87 -5.33 2.04 -10.61
C MET A 87 -4.79 2.72 -11.89
N ALA A 88 -3.95 1.99 -12.64
CA ALA A 88 -3.33 2.44 -13.89
C ALA A 88 -2.66 3.83 -13.81
N PRO A 89 -1.70 4.05 -12.88
CA PRO A 89 -1.12 5.38 -12.63
C PRO A 89 -0.32 5.93 -13.83
N ALA A 90 0.17 5.07 -14.71
CA ALA A 90 0.92 5.49 -15.92
C ALA A 90 0.08 6.28 -16.94
N VAL A 91 -1.25 6.24 -16.82
CA VAL A 91 -2.17 6.99 -17.71
C VAL A 91 -2.92 8.09 -16.95
N PHE A 92 -2.47 8.47 -15.78
CA PHE A 92 -3.04 9.60 -15.05
C PHE A 92 -2.65 10.93 -15.70
N GLU A 93 -3.63 11.83 -15.79
CA GLU A 93 -3.40 13.24 -16.11
C GLU A 93 -2.76 13.95 -14.90
N ASP A 94 -2.17 15.12 -15.10
CA ASP A 94 -1.49 15.90 -14.07
C ASP A 94 -2.35 16.14 -12.83
N ARG A 95 -3.66 16.44 -13.00
CA ARG A 95 -4.59 16.64 -11.89
C ARG A 95 -4.82 15.38 -11.07
N GLN A 96 -4.85 14.21 -11.72
CA GLN A 96 -5.01 12.91 -11.06
C GLN A 96 -3.74 12.52 -10.31
N LEU A 97 -2.56 12.78 -10.91
CA LEU A 97 -1.26 12.62 -10.23
C LEU A 97 -1.16 13.54 -9.02
N ALA A 98 -1.55 14.79 -9.14
CA ALA A 98 -1.58 15.75 -8.02
C ALA A 98 -2.54 15.28 -6.91
N TYR A 99 -3.71 14.77 -7.28
CA TYR A 99 -4.67 14.21 -6.32
C TYR A 99 -4.09 13.02 -5.55
N VAL A 100 -3.54 12.00 -6.24
CA VAL A 100 -2.97 10.85 -5.56
C VAL A 100 -1.74 11.23 -4.74
N GLN A 101 -0.90 12.15 -5.20
CA GLN A 101 0.25 12.65 -4.43
C GLN A 101 -0.19 13.28 -3.11
N LYS A 102 -1.27 14.03 -3.12
CA LYS A 102 -1.84 14.66 -1.92
C LYS A 102 -2.47 13.64 -0.98
N HIS A 103 -3.22 12.69 -1.50
CA HIS A 103 -4.11 11.83 -0.73
C HIS A 103 -3.63 10.42 -0.49
N LEU A 104 -2.96 9.77 -1.45
CA LEU A 104 -2.57 8.36 -1.36
C LEU A 104 -1.31 8.17 -0.51
N ARG A 105 -1.33 7.15 0.33
CA ARG A 105 -0.18 6.64 1.09
C ARG A 105 -0.07 5.14 0.88
N ILE A 106 1.03 4.70 0.31
CA ILE A 106 1.31 3.27 0.08
C ILE A 106 2.07 2.77 1.30
N LEU A 107 1.50 1.80 2.01
CA LEU A 107 2.16 1.21 3.17
C LEU A 107 3.22 0.22 2.69
N SER A 108 4.40 0.27 3.30
CA SER A 108 5.56 -0.54 2.91
C SER A 108 6.24 -1.13 4.14
N ALA A 109 6.56 -2.42 4.09
CA ALA A 109 7.34 -3.06 5.13
C ALA A 109 8.80 -2.58 5.15
N PHE A 110 9.32 -2.15 4.00
CA PHE A 110 10.70 -1.72 3.81
C PHE A 110 10.90 -0.21 3.99
N TYR A 111 10.01 0.60 3.40
CA TYR A 111 10.09 2.06 3.41
C TYR A 111 9.14 2.73 4.44
N GLY A 112 8.25 1.97 5.07
CA GLY A 112 7.25 2.50 6.01
C GLY A 112 6.01 3.04 5.31
N VAL A 113 5.94 4.35 5.08
CA VAL A 113 4.88 5.02 4.33
C VAL A 113 5.50 5.74 3.15
N LEU A 114 4.94 5.50 1.96
CA LEU A 114 5.38 6.13 0.72
C LEU A 114 4.29 7.07 0.20
N GLU A 115 4.72 8.23 -0.27
CA GLU A 115 3.94 9.04 -1.19
C GLU A 115 4.08 8.49 -2.63
N PRO A 116 3.11 8.70 -3.52
CA PRO A 116 3.14 8.15 -4.88
C PRO A 116 4.41 8.44 -5.66
N MET A 117 4.94 9.65 -5.55
CA MET A 117 6.12 10.10 -6.29
C MET A 117 7.43 9.99 -5.50
N ASP A 118 7.43 9.29 -4.36
CA ASP A 118 8.67 8.94 -3.65
C ASP A 118 9.51 7.97 -4.51
N GLY A 119 10.80 8.28 -4.63
CA GLY A 119 11.74 7.44 -5.36
C GLY A 119 12.10 6.18 -4.59
N VAL A 120 11.83 5.02 -5.17
CA VAL A 120 12.12 3.72 -4.55
C VAL A 120 12.94 2.83 -5.47
N THR A 121 13.66 1.89 -4.89
CA THR A 121 14.27 0.75 -5.59
C THR A 121 13.46 -0.53 -5.33
N PRO A 122 13.37 -1.47 -6.26
CA PRO A 122 12.67 -2.73 -6.06
C PRO A 122 13.24 -3.52 -4.89
N TYR A 123 12.38 -3.95 -3.99
CA TYR A 123 12.69 -4.78 -2.83
C TYR A 123 11.66 -5.91 -2.69
N ARG A 124 11.91 -6.85 -1.78
CA ARG A 124 10.93 -7.85 -1.36
C ARG A 124 10.96 -7.99 0.16
N LEU A 125 9.91 -7.48 0.80
CA LEU A 125 9.65 -7.66 2.22
C LEU A 125 8.15 -7.42 2.48
N GLU A 126 7.51 -8.35 3.21
CA GLU A 126 6.11 -8.25 3.61
C GLU A 126 6.03 -7.86 5.09
N MET A 127 5.00 -7.10 5.47
CA MET A 127 4.86 -6.61 6.84
C MET A 127 4.74 -7.74 7.88
N GLN A 128 4.14 -8.86 7.49
CA GLN A 128 3.99 -10.05 8.33
C GLN A 128 5.22 -10.99 8.33
N ALA A 129 6.32 -10.59 7.67
CA ALA A 129 7.54 -11.38 7.68
C ALA A 129 8.03 -11.58 9.12
N LYS A 130 8.49 -12.80 9.43
CA LYS A 130 9.02 -13.13 10.75
C LYS A 130 10.46 -12.65 10.89
N VAL A 131 10.62 -11.35 11.03
CA VAL A 131 11.92 -10.66 11.18
C VAL A 131 11.86 -9.74 12.38
N GLY A 132 12.86 -9.82 13.24
CA GLY A 132 13.13 -8.84 14.29
C GLY A 132 14.36 -8.02 13.92
N ILE A 133 14.34 -6.71 14.19
CA ILE A 133 15.44 -5.78 13.90
C ILE A 133 15.73 -4.98 15.17
N GLY A 134 16.96 -5.01 15.64
CA GLY A 134 17.31 -4.47 16.96
C GLY A 134 16.48 -5.15 18.04
N ASP A 135 15.85 -4.36 18.91
CA ASP A 135 15.00 -4.85 20.01
C ASP A 135 13.56 -5.20 19.56
N ALA A 136 13.19 -4.87 18.33
CA ALA A 136 11.85 -5.11 17.79
C ALA A 136 11.65 -6.59 17.43
N LYS A 137 10.58 -7.20 17.91
CA LYS A 137 10.26 -8.63 17.69
C LYS A 137 9.78 -8.93 16.26
N ASN A 138 9.25 -7.95 15.58
CA ASN A 138 8.68 -8.03 14.23
C ASN A 138 8.60 -6.64 13.59
N LEU A 139 8.22 -6.57 12.32
CA LEU A 139 8.15 -5.30 11.59
C LEU A 139 7.03 -4.37 12.10
N TYR A 140 5.95 -4.90 12.71
CA TYR A 140 4.92 -4.05 13.31
C TYR A 140 5.47 -3.30 14.53
N ASP A 141 6.28 -3.97 15.36
CA ASP A 141 6.94 -3.35 16.51
C ASP A 141 8.05 -2.39 16.06
N TYR A 142 8.81 -2.77 15.01
CA TYR A 142 9.87 -1.94 14.45
C TYR A 142 9.34 -0.59 13.93
N TRP A 143 8.27 -0.61 13.15
CA TRP A 143 7.65 0.61 12.65
C TRP A 143 6.87 1.36 13.72
N GLY A 144 6.19 0.65 14.60
CA GLY A 144 5.42 1.22 15.70
C GLY A 144 4.42 2.29 15.23
N GLU A 145 4.27 3.34 15.99
CA GLU A 145 3.36 4.46 15.72
C GLU A 145 3.80 5.36 14.55
N ARG A 146 5.05 5.22 14.07
CA ARG A 146 5.59 6.07 12.98
C ARG A 146 4.75 6.06 11.74
N LEU A 147 4.17 4.90 11.39
CA LEU A 147 3.33 4.79 10.19
C LEU A 147 2.05 5.59 10.34
N TYR A 148 1.36 5.47 11.47
CA TYR A 148 0.17 6.27 11.76
C TYR A 148 0.47 7.77 11.71
N ARG A 149 1.54 8.23 12.37
CA ARG A 149 1.96 9.64 12.37
C ARG A 149 2.35 10.17 10.98
N SER A 150 2.73 9.29 10.06
CA SER A 150 3.05 9.65 8.68
C SER A 150 1.83 9.65 7.76
N VAL A 151 0.74 9.00 8.16
CA VAL A 151 -0.51 8.96 7.41
C VAL A 151 -1.45 10.07 7.84
N ILE A 152 -1.61 10.27 9.15
CA ILE A 152 -2.62 11.22 9.67
C ILE A 152 -2.28 12.66 9.30
N ASP A 153 -3.29 13.44 8.92
CA ASP A 153 -3.21 14.88 8.67
C ASP A 153 -4.28 15.65 9.48
N ASP A 154 -4.38 16.94 9.27
CA ASP A 154 -5.31 17.83 10.00
C ASP A 154 -6.79 17.45 9.76
N SER A 155 -7.11 16.81 8.65
CA SER A 155 -8.47 16.32 8.38
C SER A 155 -8.91 15.20 9.32
N ARG A 156 -7.97 14.47 9.89
CA ARG A 156 -8.19 13.31 10.75
C ARG A 156 -9.01 12.18 10.08
N VAL A 157 -9.08 12.17 8.74
CA VAL A 157 -9.87 11.20 7.96
C VAL A 157 -8.95 10.26 7.20
N ILE A 158 -9.11 8.95 7.41
CA ILE A 158 -8.36 7.88 6.73
C ILE A 158 -9.34 6.94 6.03
N ILE A 159 -9.17 6.77 4.73
CA ILE A 159 -9.87 5.77 3.91
C ILE A 159 -8.97 4.54 3.77
N ASN A 160 -9.42 3.43 4.31
CA ASN A 160 -8.66 2.19 4.28
C ASN A 160 -9.01 1.34 3.04
N LEU A 161 -8.10 1.30 2.09
CA LEU A 161 -8.07 0.37 0.95
C LEU A 161 -6.94 -0.68 1.10
N ALA A 162 -6.24 -0.70 2.22
CA ALA A 162 -5.20 -1.68 2.49
C ALA A 162 -5.77 -3.04 2.94
N SER A 163 -4.99 -4.09 2.80
CA SER A 163 -5.29 -5.39 3.39
C SER A 163 -5.08 -5.37 4.90
N LYS A 164 -5.68 -6.32 5.62
CA LYS A 164 -5.56 -6.43 7.08
C LYS A 164 -4.11 -6.56 7.56
N GLU A 165 -3.23 -7.14 6.73
CA GLU A 165 -1.80 -7.20 7.01
C GLU A 165 -1.19 -5.80 7.23
N TYR A 166 -1.58 -4.84 6.39
CA TYR A 166 -1.02 -3.49 6.44
C TYR A 166 -1.88 -2.52 7.25
N SER A 167 -3.22 -2.62 7.18
CA SER A 167 -4.10 -1.68 7.87
C SER A 167 -3.93 -1.70 9.39
N LYS A 168 -3.63 -2.86 9.99
CA LYS A 168 -3.41 -2.97 11.44
C LYS A 168 -2.18 -2.21 11.94
N CYS A 169 -1.24 -1.81 11.06
CA CYS A 169 -0.16 -0.89 11.42
C CYS A 169 -0.67 0.50 11.79
N ILE A 170 -1.84 0.88 11.26
CA ILE A 170 -2.51 2.16 11.51
C ILE A 170 -3.57 2.00 12.58
N GLU A 171 -4.42 0.97 12.47
CA GLU A 171 -5.57 0.73 13.34
C GLU A 171 -5.21 0.72 14.83
N LYS A 172 -4.03 0.16 15.18
CA LYS A 172 -3.54 0.08 16.57
C LYS A 172 -3.36 1.45 17.23
N TYR A 173 -3.15 2.50 16.45
CA TYR A 173 -2.78 3.84 16.95
C TYR A 173 -3.88 4.88 16.70
N LEU A 174 -5.04 4.47 16.19
CA LEU A 174 -6.19 5.33 16.03
C LEU A 174 -6.66 5.89 17.37
N THR A 175 -7.11 7.14 17.36
CA THR A 175 -7.67 7.84 18.51
C THR A 175 -9.16 8.15 18.28
N PRO A 176 -9.92 8.49 19.31
CA PRO A 176 -11.33 8.88 19.14
C PRO A 176 -11.58 10.13 18.25
N LYS A 177 -10.50 10.85 17.92
CA LYS A 177 -10.56 12.02 17.01
C LYS A 177 -10.47 11.62 15.54
N ASP A 178 -10.11 10.38 15.24
CA ASP A 178 -9.89 9.90 13.88
C ASP A 178 -11.17 9.34 13.29
N THR A 179 -11.45 9.73 12.06
CA THR A 179 -12.45 9.08 11.22
C THR A 179 -11.73 8.06 10.35
N TYR A 180 -11.96 6.78 10.63
CA TYR A 180 -11.33 5.67 9.90
C TYR A 180 -12.41 4.85 9.21
N ILE A 181 -12.42 4.88 7.88
CA ILE A 181 -13.45 4.21 7.06
C ILE A 181 -12.79 3.09 6.25
N THR A 182 -13.14 1.86 6.55
CA THR A 182 -12.73 0.69 5.77
C THR A 182 -13.64 0.50 4.57
N ILE A 183 -13.07 0.33 3.38
CA ILE A 183 -13.81 0.00 2.17
C ILE A 183 -13.74 -1.50 1.94
N SER A 184 -14.88 -2.16 2.08
CA SER A 184 -15.04 -3.61 1.94
C SER A 184 -15.68 -3.96 0.59
N PHE A 185 -15.00 -4.81 -0.18
CA PHE A 185 -15.48 -5.33 -1.45
C PHE A 185 -15.83 -6.80 -1.31
N CYS A 186 -17.08 -7.15 -1.53
CA CYS A 186 -17.60 -8.50 -1.32
C CYS A 186 -18.50 -8.96 -2.49
N GLU A 187 -18.78 -10.24 -2.51
CA GLU A 187 -19.75 -10.90 -3.40
C GLU A 187 -20.64 -11.78 -2.56
N LEU A 188 -21.86 -12.02 -3.02
CA LEU A 188 -22.75 -12.98 -2.40
C LEU A 188 -22.36 -14.41 -2.86
N SER A 189 -22.10 -15.30 -1.90
CA SER A 189 -21.85 -16.72 -2.15
C SER A 189 -22.83 -17.52 -1.32
N GLY A 190 -23.91 -18.01 -1.97
CA GLY A 190 -25.09 -18.47 -1.26
C GLY A 190 -25.69 -17.32 -0.44
N ASN A 191 -25.85 -17.53 0.88
CA ASN A 191 -26.39 -16.52 1.80
C ASN A 191 -25.27 -15.77 2.59
N LYS A 192 -23.99 -15.87 2.17
CA LYS A 192 -22.88 -15.23 2.88
C LYS A 192 -22.15 -14.26 1.99
N LEU A 193 -21.81 -13.11 2.55
CA LEU A 193 -20.88 -12.17 1.93
C LEU A 193 -19.45 -12.68 2.09
N VAL A 194 -18.73 -12.80 0.98
CA VAL A 194 -17.34 -13.25 0.94
C VAL A 194 -16.48 -12.25 0.19
N THR A 195 -15.25 -12.03 0.67
CA THR A 195 -14.26 -11.24 -0.05
C THR A 195 -13.38 -12.16 -0.87
N LYS A 196 -13.45 -12.07 -2.19
CA LYS A 196 -12.52 -12.78 -3.09
C LYS A 196 -11.28 -11.91 -3.31
N GLY A 197 -10.13 -12.39 -2.86
CA GLY A 197 -8.90 -11.61 -2.78
C GLY A 197 -8.48 -10.94 -4.08
N THR A 198 -8.62 -11.60 -5.23
CA THR A 198 -8.29 -11.02 -6.55
C THR A 198 -9.21 -9.86 -6.89
N TYR A 199 -10.52 -10.05 -6.81
CA TYR A 199 -11.50 -9.01 -7.13
C TYR A 199 -11.42 -7.83 -6.16
N ALA A 200 -11.18 -8.08 -4.88
CA ALA A 200 -10.97 -7.00 -3.91
C ALA A 200 -9.71 -6.16 -4.24
N LYS A 201 -8.63 -6.77 -4.74
CA LYS A 201 -7.44 -6.02 -5.20
C LYS A 201 -7.75 -5.18 -6.43
N MET A 202 -8.49 -5.73 -7.41
CA MET A 202 -8.94 -4.98 -8.59
C MET A 202 -9.75 -3.76 -8.15
N ALA A 203 -10.76 -3.97 -7.31
CA ALA A 203 -11.65 -2.92 -6.85
C ALA A 203 -10.94 -1.84 -6.01
N ARG A 204 -9.95 -2.20 -5.19
CA ARG A 204 -9.15 -1.22 -4.44
C ARG A 204 -8.36 -0.30 -5.36
N GLY A 205 -7.72 -0.83 -6.40
CA GLY A 205 -7.02 -0.02 -7.39
C GLY A 205 -7.97 0.88 -8.16
N GLU A 206 -9.07 0.32 -8.64
CA GLU A 206 -10.10 1.06 -9.35
C GLU A 206 -10.77 2.13 -8.50
N MET A 207 -10.92 1.90 -7.19
CA MET A 207 -11.43 2.90 -6.25
C MET A 207 -10.47 4.11 -6.11
N VAL A 208 -9.16 3.87 -6.03
CA VAL A 208 -8.18 4.98 -6.02
C VAL A 208 -8.29 5.79 -7.31
N ARG A 209 -8.38 5.11 -8.47
CA ARG A 209 -8.57 5.75 -9.77
C ARG A 209 -9.87 6.56 -9.83
N PHE A 210 -10.98 5.97 -9.41
CA PHE A 210 -12.29 6.64 -9.33
C PHE A 210 -12.24 7.92 -8.49
N MET A 211 -11.57 7.83 -7.33
CA MET A 211 -11.41 8.98 -6.44
C MET A 211 -10.53 10.07 -7.08
N ALA A 212 -9.45 9.69 -7.77
CA ALA A 212 -8.57 10.63 -8.46
C ALA A 212 -9.24 11.30 -9.66
N GLU A 213 -10.00 10.56 -10.47
CA GLU A 213 -10.71 11.12 -11.63
C GLU A 213 -11.81 12.13 -11.24
N ARG A 214 -12.37 11.99 -10.04
CA ARG A 214 -13.44 12.86 -9.52
C ARG A 214 -12.95 13.83 -8.45
N GLU A 215 -11.67 13.81 -8.13
CA GLU A 215 -11.05 14.67 -7.10
C GLU A 215 -11.82 14.64 -5.76
N ILE A 216 -12.19 13.44 -5.31
CA ILE A 216 -13.08 13.24 -4.14
C ILE A 216 -12.39 13.69 -2.85
N GLU A 217 -12.91 14.72 -2.23
CA GLU A 217 -12.48 15.24 -0.92
C GLU A 217 -13.43 14.86 0.22
N ASN A 218 -14.71 14.57 -0.09
CA ASN A 218 -15.71 14.15 0.88
C ASN A 218 -15.90 12.62 0.83
N PRO A 219 -15.69 11.90 1.95
CA PRO A 219 -15.86 10.44 2.02
C PRO A 219 -17.25 9.95 1.56
N GLU A 220 -18.31 10.73 1.74
CA GLU A 220 -19.66 10.36 1.31
C GLU A 220 -19.77 10.13 -0.21
N GLU A 221 -18.92 10.80 -1.00
CA GLU A 221 -18.92 10.66 -2.45
C GLU A 221 -18.31 9.33 -2.92
N ILE A 222 -17.52 8.65 -2.07
CA ILE A 222 -16.99 7.30 -2.33
C ILE A 222 -18.14 6.32 -2.56
N ARG A 223 -19.30 6.54 -1.90
CA ARG A 223 -20.50 5.70 -2.04
C ARG A 223 -21.07 5.67 -3.46
N LYS A 224 -20.67 6.62 -4.33
CA LYS A 224 -21.06 6.68 -5.74
C LYS A 224 -20.25 5.73 -6.63
N PHE A 225 -19.30 4.98 -6.07
CA PHE A 225 -18.50 4.02 -6.84
C PHE A 225 -19.39 2.90 -7.40
N ASP A 226 -19.34 2.72 -8.73
CA ASP A 226 -20.19 1.82 -9.51
C ASP A 226 -19.42 0.99 -10.54
N ARG A 227 -18.10 0.76 -10.31
CA ARG A 227 -17.22 0.10 -11.27
C ARG A 227 -17.03 -1.38 -10.97
N LEU A 228 -16.62 -2.14 -11.97
CA LEU A 228 -16.36 -3.59 -11.89
C LEU A 228 -17.57 -4.40 -11.39
N GLY A 229 -18.79 -3.89 -11.56
CA GLY A 229 -20.02 -4.51 -11.08
C GLY A 229 -20.30 -4.34 -9.59
N TYR A 230 -19.48 -3.52 -8.88
CA TYR A 230 -19.72 -3.21 -7.48
C TYR A 230 -20.72 -2.07 -7.32
N THR A 231 -21.59 -2.20 -6.31
CA THR A 231 -22.52 -1.15 -5.88
C THR A 231 -22.49 -1.00 -4.37
N PHE A 232 -22.65 0.22 -3.89
CA PHE A 232 -22.70 0.52 -2.45
C PHE A 232 -23.94 -0.12 -1.81
N ARG A 233 -23.75 -0.78 -0.66
CA ARG A 233 -24.80 -1.42 0.13
C ARG A 233 -24.99 -0.67 1.44
N ARG A 234 -25.97 0.23 1.44
CA ARG A 234 -26.30 1.05 2.63
C ARG A 234 -26.74 0.20 3.82
N ASP A 235 -27.50 -0.86 3.56
CA ASP A 235 -28.02 -1.78 4.57
C ASP A 235 -26.95 -2.66 5.25
N LEU A 236 -25.75 -2.76 4.64
CA LEU A 236 -24.61 -3.53 5.14
C LEU A 236 -23.47 -2.62 5.65
N SER A 237 -23.58 -1.33 5.47
CA SER A 237 -22.56 -0.36 5.79
C SER A 237 -22.81 0.32 7.13
N THR A 238 -21.71 0.80 7.74
CA THR A 238 -21.72 1.62 8.96
C THR A 238 -20.99 2.94 8.70
N GLU A 239 -20.84 3.77 9.72
CA GLU A 239 -20.03 5.00 9.64
C GLU A 239 -18.52 4.70 9.45
N SER A 240 -18.06 3.53 9.92
CA SER A 240 -16.65 3.11 9.87
C SER A 240 -16.36 2.04 8.80
N GLU A 241 -17.37 1.53 8.09
CA GLU A 241 -17.23 0.54 7.04
C GLU A 241 -18.22 0.76 5.90
N TYR A 242 -17.71 1.01 4.69
CA TYR A 242 -18.51 1.08 3.48
C TYR A 242 -18.39 -0.23 2.72
N VAL A 243 -19.51 -0.92 2.58
CA VAL A 243 -19.61 -2.22 1.92
C VAL A 243 -20.07 -2.03 0.48
N PHE A 244 -19.30 -2.57 -0.45
CA PHE A 244 -19.63 -2.65 -1.87
C PHE A 244 -19.81 -4.11 -2.25
N GLU A 245 -20.99 -4.43 -2.79
CA GLU A 245 -21.32 -5.77 -3.27
C GLU A 245 -21.24 -5.83 -4.79
N ARG A 246 -20.57 -6.88 -5.28
CA ARG A 246 -20.52 -7.21 -6.68
C ARG A 246 -21.65 -8.18 -7.04
N LYS A 247 -22.39 -7.83 -8.07
CA LYS A 247 -23.41 -8.70 -8.70
C LYS A 247 -22.81 -9.53 -9.81
#